data_a4c6f5264341da36ef0b6c7451a1c1d5
#
_entry.id   a4c6f5264341da36ef0b6c7451a1c1d5
#
_cell.length_a   1.000
_cell.length_b   1.000
_cell.length_c   1.000
_cell.angle_alpha   90.00
_cell.angle_beta   90.00
_cell.angle_gamma   90.00
#
_symmetry.space_group_name_H-M   'P 1'
#
loop_
_entity.id
_entity.type
_entity.pdbx_description
1 polymer ?
#
loop_
_entity_poly.entity_id
_entity_poly.type
_entity_poly.pdbx_seq_one_letter_code
_entity_poly.pdbx_strand_id
1 'polypeptide(L)'
;IIVALKDLTSVWIIDTDQDFKVTNKFGGIGNNIPALHDGYVTPKGKHFIVSSQGSKTVWVLDTETMKPIAEIETGETPHTGPGATWGDTTYIPALGEGLITAIDMNTWKVKAKIKTGGPGLFIRSYLKDPSYPYVWADTAFGDHNDEIYVIDARVNKIIKTLKPVEGEGSWHPEFTYDGKFVYIVSQTANEITVYNSYTFEVVKRITANTPSAVSNVGLRIEELGL
;
A
#
# COMPACT_ATOMS: atom_id res chain seq x y z
N ILE A 1 -10.96 -7.06 -14.19
CA ILE A 1 -10.70 -7.16 -12.73
C ILE A 1 -9.53 -8.10 -12.52
N ILE A 2 -8.57 -7.72 -11.65
CA ILE A 2 -7.50 -8.60 -11.17
C ILE A 2 -7.78 -8.90 -9.70
N VAL A 3 -7.81 -10.17 -9.31
CA VAL A 3 -8.12 -10.60 -7.95
C VAL A 3 -7.10 -11.63 -7.45
N ALA A 4 -6.57 -11.42 -6.25
CA ALA A 4 -5.78 -12.40 -5.53
C ALA A 4 -6.71 -13.27 -4.66
N LEU A 5 -6.56 -14.58 -4.77
CA LEU A 5 -7.36 -15.58 -4.08
C LEU A 5 -6.46 -16.35 -3.10
N LYS A 6 -6.51 -15.98 -1.84
CA LYS A 6 -5.60 -16.44 -0.80
C LYS A 6 -5.59 -17.96 -0.65
N ASP A 7 -6.74 -18.57 -0.48
CA ASP A 7 -6.86 -20.01 -0.24
C ASP A 7 -6.53 -20.86 -1.48
N LEU A 8 -6.70 -20.27 -2.67
CA LEU A 8 -6.33 -20.90 -3.93
C LEU A 8 -4.89 -20.59 -4.33
N THR A 9 -4.18 -19.74 -3.58
CA THR A 9 -2.82 -19.27 -3.90
C THR A 9 -2.68 -18.81 -5.36
N SER A 10 -3.69 -18.09 -5.86
CA SER A 10 -3.79 -17.75 -7.28
C SER A 10 -4.22 -16.30 -7.49
N VAL A 11 -3.76 -15.70 -8.58
CA VAL A 11 -4.29 -14.43 -9.11
C VAL A 11 -5.05 -14.72 -10.39
N TRP A 12 -6.25 -14.17 -10.49
CA TRP A 12 -7.09 -14.32 -11.68
C TRP A 12 -7.33 -12.98 -12.35
N ILE A 13 -7.33 -12.98 -13.69
CA ILE A 13 -7.95 -11.91 -14.48
C ILE A 13 -9.37 -12.32 -14.84
N ILE A 14 -10.29 -11.43 -14.55
CA ILE A 14 -11.71 -11.57 -14.85
C ILE A 14 -12.09 -10.48 -15.83
N ASP A 15 -12.51 -10.86 -17.03
CA ASP A 15 -12.97 -9.95 -18.07
C ASP A 15 -14.45 -9.63 -17.83
N THR A 16 -14.73 -8.34 -17.56
CA THR A 16 -16.10 -7.85 -17.31
C THR A 16 -16.94 -7.78 -18.57
N ASP A 17 -16.31 -7.61 -19.74
CA ASP A 17 -16.99 -7.51 -21.02
C ASP A 17 -17.35 -8.88 -21.61
N GLN A 18 -16.80 -9.95 -21.04
CA GLN A 18 -17.10 -11.33 -21.38
C GLN A 18 -17.85 -12.07 -20.25
N ASP A 19 -18.87 -11.44 -19.71
CA ASP A 19 -19.72 -12.01 -18.66
C ASP A 19 -18.91 -12.55 -17.46
N PHE A 20 -17.95 -11.75 -16.98
CA PHE A 20 -17.06 -12.07 -15.87
C PHE A 20 -16.24 -13.35 -16.06
N LYS A 21 -15.92 -13.69 -17.27
CA LYS A 21 -15.10 -14.85 -17.60
C LYS A 21 -13.68 -14.70 -17.05
N VAL A 22 -13.19 -15.76 -16.42
CA VAL A 22 -11.77 -15.85 -16.05
C VAL A 22 -10.95 -16.10 -17.31
N THR A 23 -10.14 -15.12 -17.72
CA THR A 23 -9.37 -15.19 -18.97
C THR A 23 -7.94 -15.62 -18.72
N ASN A 24 -7.37 -15.34 -17.57
CA ASN A 24 -6.00 -15.72 -17.25
C ASN A 24 -5.82 -16.00 -15.76
N LYS A 25 -4.77 -16.76 -15.40
CA LYS A 25 -4.44 -17.13 -14.01
C LYS A 25 -2.93 -17.20 -13.80
N PHE A 26 -2.50 -16.82 -12.60
CA PHE A 26 -1.14 -17.04 -12.10
C PHE A 26 -1.22 -17.82 -10.78
N GLY A 27 -0.29 -18.77 -10.56
CA GLY A 27 -0.25 -19.60 -9.36
C GLY A 27 -1.33 -20.69 -9.36
N GLY A 28 -1.71 -21.14 -8.18
CA GLY A 28 -2.70 -22.19 -7.95
C GLY A 28 -2.18 -23.27 -7.01
N ILE A 29 -3.09 -24.11 -6.53
CA ILE A 29 -2.77 -25.23 -5.62
C ILE A 29 -1.73 -26.14 -6.28
N GLY A 30 -0.65 -26.42 -5.57
CA GLY A 30 0.46 -27.25 -6.05
C GLY A 30 1.65 -26.51 -6.68
N ASN A 31 1.56 -25.19 -6.86
CA ASN A 31 2.66 -24.40 -7.46
C ASN A 31 3.69 -23.88 -6.42
N ASN A 32 3.63 -24.32 -5.18
CA ASN A 32 4.54 -23.91 -4.09
C ASN A 32 4.63 -22.39 -3.84
N ILE A 33 3.64 -21.62 -4.30
CA ILE A 33 3.53 -20.19 -4.02
C ILE A 33 2.65 -20.04 -2.79
N PRO A 34 3.20 -19.57 -1.64
CA PRO A 34 2.39 -19.46 -0.44
C PRO A 34 1.37 -18.32 -0.55
N ALA A 35 0.19 -18.53 0.00
CA ALA A 35 -0.88 -17.57 0.32
C ALA A 35 -0.79 -16.19 -0.34
N LEU A 36 -1.12 -16.07 -1.62
CA LEU A 36 -1.28 -14.77 -2.29
C LEU A 36 -2.46 -14.03 -1.68
N HIS A 37 -2.27 -12.80 -1.26
CA HIS A 37 -3.28 -12.08 -0.49
C HIS A 37 -3.80 -10.84 -1.24
N ASP A 38 -3.17 -9.71 -1.03
CA ASP A 38 -3.54 -8.43 -1.61
C ASP A 38 -2.57 -8.02 -2.70
N GLY A 39 -3.02 -7.12 -3.55
CA GLY A 39 -2.20 -6.61 -4.62
C GLY A 39 -2.74 -5.32 -5.21
N TYR A 40 -1.91 -4.64 -5.95
CA TYR A 40 -2.31 -3.44 -6.66
C TYR A 40 -1.66 -3.36 -8.04
N VAL A 41 -2.32 -2.60 -8.93
CA VAL A 41 -1.80 -2.30 -10.25
C VAL A 41 -0.87 -1.08 -10.17
N THR A 42 0.32 -1.19 -10.75
CA THR A 42 1.25 -0.06 -10.81
C THR A 42 0.71 1.07 -11.71
N PRO A 43 1.16 2.32 -11.56
CA PRO A 43 0.77 3.40 -12.46
C PRO A 43 0.94 3.01 -13.93
N LYS A 44 0.00 3.41 -14.78
CA LYS A 44 -0.13 3.04 -16.20
C LYS A 44 -0.53 1.58 -16.46
N GLY A 45 -0.96 0.84 -15.45
CA GLY A 45 -1.58 -0.47 -15.61
C GLY A 45 -0.70 -1.64 -16.04
N LYS A 46 0.64 -1.47 -16.11
CA LYS A 46 1.53 -2.47 -16.74
C LYS A 46 1.83 -3.68 -15.87
N HIS A 47 1.84 -3.51 -14.56
CA HIS A 47 2.24 -4.57 -13.63
C HIS A 47 1.24 -4.68 -12.50
N PHE A 48 1.04 -5.90 -12.03
CA PHE A 48 0.31 -6.18 -10.80
C PHE A 48 1.30 -6.73 -9.77
N ILE A 49 1.42 -6.04 -8.63
CA ILE A 49 2.25 -6.49 -7.51
C ILE A 49 1.34 -7.16 -6.51
N VAL A 50 1.64 -8.40 -6.15
CA VAL A 50 0.85 -9.20 -5.20
C VAL A 50 1.71 -9.70 -4.05
N SER A 51 1.21 -9.57 -2.84
CA SER A 51 1.87 -10.06 -1.63
C SER A 51 1.70 -11.57 -1.47
N SER A 52 2.78 -12.25 -1.08
CA SER A 52 2.75 -13.65 -0.67
C SER A 52 2.92 -13.73 0.85
N GLN A 53 1.79 -13.71 1.58
CA GLN A 53 1.79 -13.65 3.04
C GLN A 53 2.32 -14.90 3.73
N GLY A 54 2.38 -16.02 3.05
CA GLY A 54 3.03 -17.23 3.54
C GLY A 54 4.56 -17.23 3.35
N SER A 55 5.10 -16.14 2.79
CA SER A 55 6.54 -15.95 2.55
C SER A 55 6.95 -14.52 2.92
N LYS A 56 8.18 -14.15 2.56
CA LYS A 56 8.74 -12.79 2.71
C LYS A 56 8.74 -12.02 1.40
N THR A 57 8.01 -12.49 0.39
CA THR A 57 8.15 -11.98 -0.98
C THR A 57 6.87 -11.35 -1.51
N VAL A 58 7.05 -10.45 -2.47
CA VAL A 58 6.01 -10.05 -3.40
C VAL A 58 6.33 -10.57 -4.78
N TRP A 59 5.29 -10.90 -5.55
CA TRP A 59 5.39 -11.23 -6.96
C TRP A 59 4.99 -10.03 -7.80
N VAL A 60 5.70 -9.82 -8.90
CA VAL A 60 5.37 -8.83 -9.91
C VAL A 60 4.93 -9.56 -11.16
N LEU A 61 3.71 -9.30 -11.59
CA LEU A 61 3.11 -9.93 -12.76
C LEU A 61 2.93 -8.88 -13.85
N ASP A 62 3.24 -9.24 -15.08
CA ASP A 62 2.85 -8.48 -16.27
C ASP A 62 1.34 -8.61 -16.46
N THR A 63 0.62 -7.49 -16.59
CA THR A 63 -0.85 -7.49 -16.61
C THR A 63 -1.47 -8.02 -17.91
N GLU A 64 -0.73 -8.04 -19.00
CA GLU A 64 -1.23 -8.56 -20.28
C GLU A 64 -1.10 -10.10 -20.32
N THR A 65 0.04 -10.61 -19.87
CA THR A 65 0.36 -12.03 -19.99
C THR A 65 0.14 -12.83 -18.72
N MET A 66 0.00 -12.16 -17.57
CA MET A 66 0.00 -12.74 -16.21
C MET A 66 1.22 -13.58 -15.89
N LYS A 67 2.30 -13.39 -16.62
CA LYS A 67 3.56 -14.05 -16.31
C LYS A 67 4.30 -13.31 -15.20
N PRO A 68 4.92 -14.04 -14.26
CA PRO A 68 5.79 -13.43 -13.28
C PRO A 68 7.05 -12.88 -13.96
N ILE A 69 7.40 -11.64 -13.62
CA ILE A 69 8.62 -10.99 -14.09
C ILE A 69 9.64 -10.80 -12.98
N ALA A 70 9.19 -10.79 -11.73
CA ALA A 70 10.07 -10.74 -10.56
C ALA A 70 9.42 -11.37 -9.33
N GLU A 71 10.25 -11.91 -8.46
CA GLU A 71 9.96 -12.24 -7.06
C GLU A 71 10.95 -11.47 -6.19
N ILE A 72 10.46 -10.73 -5.20
CA ILE A 72 11.27 -9.77 -4.45
C ILE A 72 11.04 -9.97 -2.95
N GLU A 73 12.12 -10.18 -2.21
CA GLU A 73 12.07 -10.26 -0.75
C GLU A 73 11.86 -8.86 -0.15
N THR A 74 10.74 -8.68 0.56
CA THR A 74 10.31 -7.39 1.10
C THR A 74 10.17 -7.37 2.62
N GLY A 75 10.20 -8.51 3.27
CA GLY A 75 10.07 -8.64 4.73
C GLY A 75 9.00 -9.65 5.13
N GLU A 76 8.90 -9.92 6.43
CA GLU A 76 7.96 -10.90 6.98
C GLU A 76 6.51 -10.50 6.71
N THR A 77 5.74 -11.42 6.10
CA THR A 77 4.32 -11.23 5.81
C THR A 77 4.06 -9.90 5.08
N PRO A 78 4.50 -9.74 3.83
CA PRO A 78 4.30 -8.50 3.10
C PRO A 78 2.81 -8.17 2.91
N HIS A 79 2.50 -6.87 2.88
CA HIS A 79 1.16 -6.37 2.63
C HIS A 79 1.24 -5.18 1.67
N THR A 80 0.64 -5.30 0.50
CA THR A 80 0.76 -4.24 -0.51
C THR A 80 -0.23 -3.10 -0.26
N GLY A 81 -1.39 -3.39 0.34
CA GLY A 81 -2.48 -2.44 0.49
C GLY A 81 -2.88 -1.83 -0.86
N PRO A 82 -3.28 -0.56 -0.88
CA PRO A 82 -3.61 0.13 -2.14
C PRO A 82 -2.37 0.51 -2.97
N GLY A 83 -1.17 0.23 -2.48
CA GLY A 83 0.09 0.60 -3.10
C GLY A 83 0.50 2.04 -2.86
N ALA A 84 1.80 2.28 -2.89
CA ALA A 84 2.39 3.61 -2.91
C ALA A 84 3.57 3.65 -3.87
N THR A 85 3.62 4.66 -4.70
CA THR A 85 4.72 4.86 -5.66
C THR A 85 5.13 6.33 -5.71
N TRP A 86 6.39 6.58 -6.01
CA TRP A 86 6.87 7.91 -6.36
C TRP A 86 7.97 7.79 -7.42
N GLY A 87 7.78 8.45 -8.55
CA GLY A 87 8.63 8.23 -9.72
C GLY A 87 8.67 6.75 -10.08
N ASP A 88 9.86 6.18 -10.15
CA ASP A 88 10.09 4.76 -10.46
C ASP A 88 10.21 3.88 -9.22
N THR A 89 9.81 4.36 -8.05
CA THR A 89 9.93 3.61 -6.80
C THR A 89 8.56 3.22 -6.26
N THR A 90 8.39 1.95 -5.89
CA THR A 90 7.23 1.45 -5.14
C THR A 90 7.63 1.02 -3.73
N TYR A 91 6.68 1.05 -2.79
CA TYR A 91 6.91 0.84 -1.37
C TYR A 91 5.99 -0.26 -0.85
N ILE A 92 6.55 -1.26 -0.19
CA ILE A 92 5.83 -2.41 0.35
C ILE A 92 6.07 -2.50 1.87
N PRO A 93 5.05 -2.33 2.69
CA PRO A 93 5.12 -2.59 4.12
C PRO A 93 5.09 -4.09 4.43
N ALA A 94 5.59 -4.46 5.60
CA ALA A 94 5.57 -5.81 6.13
C ALA A 94 4.73 -5.88 7.42
N LEU A 95 3.79 -6.83 7.46
CA LEU A 95 2.92 -7.08 8.62
C LEU A 95 3.62 -7.88 9.73
N GLY A 96 4.65 -8.64 9.40
CA GLY A 96 5.38 -9.47 10.36
C GLY A 96 6.52 -8.75 11.06
N GLU A 97 6.90 -7.57 10.57
CA GLU A 97 8.01 -6.79 11.14
C GLU A 97 7.88 -5.30 10.82
N GLY A 98 8.58 -4.46 11.57
CA GLY A 98 8.65 -3.01 11.34
C GLY A 98 9.55 -2.66 10.14
N LEU A 99 9.07 -2.89 8.93
CA LEU A 99 9.85 -2.68 7.71
C LEU A 99 8.98 -2.20 6.53
N ILE A 100 9.50 -1.24 5.79
CA ILE A 100 8.99 -0.85 4.48
C ILE A 100 10.11 -1.01 3.46
N THR A 101 9.87 -1.78 2.39
CA THR A 101 10.84 -2.00 1.32
C THR A 101 10.53 -1.11 0.13
N ALA A 102 11.50 -0.27 -0.26
CA ALA A 102 11.45 0.52 -1.48
C ALA A 102 12.08 -0.25 -2.64
N ILE A 103 11.36 -0.38 -3.74
CA ILE A 103 11.72 -1.20 -4.91
C ILE A 103 11.75 -0.31 -6.15
N ASP A 104 12.77 -0.46 -6.97
CA ASP A 104 12.86 0.17 -8.29
C ASP A 104 11.99 -0.59 -9.30
N MET A 105 11.00 0.08 -9.88
CA MET A 105 10.05 -0.53 -10.82
C MET A 105 10.62 -0.74 -12.24
N ASN A 106 11.80 -0.18 -12.56
CA ASN A 106 12.47 -0.44 -13.85
C ASN A 106 13.32 -1.71 -13.79
N THR A 107 13.93 -1.97 -12.63
CA THR A 107 14.87 -3.08 -12.45
C THR A 107 14.36 -4.18 -11.54
N TRP A 108 13.28 -3.94 -10.80
CA TRP A 108 12.69 -4.81 -9.79
C TRP A 108 13.69 -5.21 -8.69
N LYS A 109 14.58 -4.27 -8.35
CA LYS A 109 15.56 -4.45 -7.28
C LYS A 109 15.21 -3.58 -6.08
N VAL A 110 15.54 -4.07 -4.89
CA VAL A 110 15.41 -3.31 -3.65
C VAL A 110 16.37 -2.11 -3.68
N LYS A 111 15.84 -0.91 -3.50
CA LYS A 111 16.58 0.36 -3.36
C LYS A 111 16.92 0.65 -1.91
N ALA A 112 15.98 0.41 -1.00
CA ALA A 112 16.15 0.68 0.42
C ALA A 112 15.24 -0.22 1.27
N LYS A 113 15.66 -0.46 2.50
CA LYS A 113 14.87 -1.06 3.58
C LYS A 113 14.73 -0.01 4.68
N ILE A 114 13.52 0.46 4.93
CA ILE A 114 13.19 1.56 5.86
C ILE A 114 12.59 0.93 7.12
N LYS A 115 13.29 1.03 8.23
CA LYS A 115 12.81 0.52 9.52
C LYS A 115 11.74 1.44 10.10
N THR A 116 10.66 0.86 10.62
CA THR A 116 9.58 1.51 11.34
C THR A 116 9.52 1.00 12.78
N GLY A 117 8.71 1.61 13.64
CA GLY A 117 8.55 1.18 15.03
C GLY A 117 7.77 -0.13 15.19
N GLY A 118 7.04 -0.55 14.16
CA GLY A 118 6.23 -1.77 14.19
C GLY A 118 5.66 -2.13 12.83
N PRO A 119 4.88 -3.22 12.78
CA PRO A 119 4.27 -3.73 11.55
C PRO A 119 3.34 -2.71 10.87
N GLY A 120 3.55 -2.45 9.59
CA GLY A 120 2.71 -1.57 8.77
C GLY A 120 1.67 -2.35 7.96
N LEU A 121 0.51 -1.74 7.74
CA LEU A 121 -0.60 -2.32 6.99
C LEU A 121 -0.89 -1.53 5.72
N PHE A 122 -1.06 -0.22 5.83
CA PHE A 122 -1.43 0.64 4.70
C PHE A 122 -0.38 1.71 4.44
N ILE A 123 -0.16 1.95 3.16
CA ILE A 123 0.80 2.93 2.67
C ILE A 123 0.20 3.69 1.49
N ARG A 124 0.41 5.00 1.44
CA ARG A 124 -0.14 5.85 0.38
C ARG A 124 0.84 6.93 -0.07
N SER A 125 0.77 7.25 -1.35
CA SER A 125 1.40 8.40 -1.98
C SER A 125 0.37 9.19 -2.77
N TYR A 126 0.70 10.40 -3.20
CA TYR A 126 -0.14 11.22 -4.06
C TYR A 126 0.51 11.35 -5.44
N LEU A 127 -0.10 10.75 -6.45
CA LEU A 127 0.52 10.60 -7.77
C LEU A 127 0.16 11.73 -8.75
N LYS A 128 -0.88 12.52 -8.48
CA LYS A 128 -1.31 13.61 -9.38
C LYS A 128 -0.32 14.78 -9.40
N ASP A 129 0.51 14.91 -8.38
CA ASP A 129 1.61 15.88 -8.34
C ASP A 129 2.96 15.16 -8.27
N PRO A 130 3.68 15.02 -9.40
CA PRO A 130 5.00 14.38 -9.40
C PRO A 130 6.05 15.08 -8.53
N SER A 131 5.82 16.34 -8.16
CA SER A 131 6.69 17.09 -7.27
C SER A 131 6.46 16.79 -5.79
N TYR A 132 5.33 16.13 -5.44
CA TYR A 132 5.02 15.71 -4.08
C TYR A 132 5.78 14.42 -3.72
N PRO A 133 6.86 14.47 -2.93
CA PRO A 133 7.75 13.32 -2.75
C PRO A 133 7.45 12.53 -1.49
N TYR A 134 6.30 12.69 -0.85
CA TYR A 134 6.04 12.09 0.44
C TYR A 134 5.15 10.87 0.35
N VAL A 135 5.57 9.82 1.03
CA VAL A 135 4.82 8.57 1.21
C VAL A 135 4.42 8.47 2.66
N TRP A 136 3.14 8.20 2.91
CA TRP A 136 2.56 8.06 4.24
C TRP A 136 2.30 6.60 4.54
N ALA A 137 2.76 6.13 5.70
CA ALA A 137 2.63 4.74 6.12
C ALA A 137 2.18 4.66 7.58
N ASP A 138 1.31 3.70 7.86
CA ASP A 138 0.91 3.40 9.24
C ASP A 138 1.83 2.37 9.91
N THR A 139 1.59 2.21 11.21
CA THR A 139 2.12 1.12 12.03
C THR A 139 0.92 0.49 12.75
N ALA A 140 0.21 -0.38 12.05
CA ALA A 140 -1.11 -0.85 12.49
C ALA A 140 -1.09 -1.71 13.76
N PHE A 141 0.08 -2.29 14.12
CA PHE A 141 0.20 -3.25 15.22
C PHE A 141 1.43 -3.00 16.09
N GLY A 142 1.41 -3.53 17.33
CA GLY A 142 2.50 -3.41 18.29
C GLY A 142 2.46 -2.13 19.11
N ASP A 143 3.56 -1.85 19.81
CA ASP A 143 3.64 -0.75 20.79
C ASP A 143 3.66 0.65 20.15
N HIS A 144 3.88 0.73 18.85
CA HIS A 144 3.90 1.96 18.06
C HIS A 144 2.68 2.11 17.13
N ASN A 145 1.57 1.45 17.44
CA ASN A 145 0.38 1.45 16.60
C ASN A 145 -0.33 2.81 16.49
N ASP A 146 0.08 3.78 17.28
CA ASP A 146 -0.34 5.18 17.23
C ASP A 146 0.51 6.06 16.29
N GLU A 147 1.50 5.48 15.60
CA GLU A 147 2.43 6.21 14.77
C GLU A 147 2.11 6.12 13.27
N ILE A 148 2.19 7.27 12.62
CA ILE A 148 2.15 7.41 11.16
C ILE A 148 3.48 7.99 10.70
N TYR A 149 4.12 7.35 9.75
CA TYR A 149 5.39 7.79 9.20
C TYR A 149 5.21 8.55 7.89
N VAL A 150 5.90 9.68 7.77
CA VAL A 150 6.08 10.38 6.49
C VAL A 150 7.48 10.10 6.00
N ILE A 151 7.56 9.50 4.82
CA ILE A 151 8.82 9.10 4.15
C ILE A 151 9.08 10.08 3.03
N ASP A 152 10.28 10.65 2.97
CA ASP A 152 10.76 11.37 1.79
C ASP A 152 11.29 10.37 0.77
N ALA A 153 10.58 10.23 -0.34
CA ALA A 153 10.88 9.27 -1.40
C ALA A 153 12.17 9.60 -2.18
N ARG A 154 12.63 10.83 -2.13
CA ARG A 154 13.89 11.25 -2.78
C ARG A 154 15.11 10.60 -2.14
N VAL A 155 15.02 10.33 -0.84
CA VAL A 155 16.10 9.76 -0.02
C VAL A 155 15.74 8.45 0.67
N ASN A 156 14.48 7.99 0.54
CA ASN A 156 13.95 6.79 1.18
C ASN A 156 14.17 6.78 2.70
N LYS A 157 13.82 7.89 3.37
CA LYS A 157 13.96 8.04 4.82
C LYS A 157 12.71 8.60 5.46
N ILE A 158 12.40 8.14 6.67
CA ILE A 158 11.39 8.76 7.51
C ILE A 158 11.89 10.17 7.89
N ILE A 159 11.07 11.19 7.60
CA ILE A 159 11.34 12.58 7.92
C ILE A 159 10.44 13.10 9.03
N LYS A 160 9.32 12.41 9.27
CA LYS A 160 8.38 12.80 10.32
C LYS A 160 7.69 11.55 10.87
N THR A 161 7.52 11.51 12.18
CA THR A 161 6.62 10.58 12.89
C THR A 161 5.50 11.41 13.49
N LEU A 162 4.26 11.02 13.20
CA LEU A 162 3.04 11.69 13.65
C LEU A 162 2.27 10.75 14.56
N LYS A 163 1.60 11.30 15.56
CA LYS A 163 0.68 10.59 16.45
C LYS A 163 -0.69 11.22 16.34
N PRO A 164 -1.60 10.69 15.52
CA PRO A 164 -2.93 11.24 15.32
C PRO A 164 -3.70 11.37 16.64
N VAL A 165 -3.77 10.26 17.38
CA VAL A 165 -4.28 10.20 18.75
C VAL A 165 -3.29 9.37 19.56
N GLU A 166 -2.58 9.99 20.48
CA GLU A 166 -1.53 9.32 21.25
C GLU A 166 -2.08 8.14 22.05
N GLY A 167 -1.41 6.98 21.93
CA GLY A 167 -1.80 5.73 22.58
C GLY A 167 -2.95 4.98 21.92
N GLU A 168 -3.55 5.51 20.85
CA GLU A 168 -4.68 4.90 20.15
C GLU A 168 -4.27 4.44 18.75
N GLY A 169 -4.63 3.21 18.38
CA GLY A 169 -4.30 2.65 17.08
C GLY A 169 -4.78 3.53 15.92
N SER A 170 -3.83 3.91 15.07
CA SER A 170 -4.04 4.85 13.96
C SER A 170 -3.53 4.26 12.66
N TRP A 171 -4.36 4.27 11.61
CA TRP A 171 -4.01 3.63 10.34
C TRP A 171 -4.73 4.25 9.14
N HIS A 172 -4.48 3.68 7.96
CA HIS A 172 -5.16 3.93 6.70
C HIS A 172 -5.05 5.38 6.22
N PRO A 173 -3.81 5.88 5.92
CA PRO A 173 -3.66 7.20 5.31
C PRO A 173 -4.38 7.25 3.95
N GLU A 174 -5.17 8.31 3.73
CA GLU A 174 -5.83 8.55 2.45
C GLU A 174 -5.85 10.03 2.11
N PHE A 175 -5.50 10.38 0.87
CA PHE A 175 -5.44 11.76 0.40
C PHE A 175 -6.80 12.28 -0.04
N THR A 176 -7.00 13.60 0.13
CA THR A 176 -8.05 14.31 -0.62
C THR A 176 -7.74 14.29 -2.11
N TYR A 177 -8.76 14.49 -2.94
CA TYR A 177 -8.63 14.49 -4.39
C TYR A 177 -7.61 15.52 -4.91
N ASP A 178 -7.49 16.67 -4.25
CA ASP A 178 -6.52 17.72 -4.57
C ASP A 178 -5.16 17.56 -3.87
N GLY A 179 -4.96 16.49 -3.10
CA GLY A 179 -3.72 16.18 -2.41
C GLY A 179 -3.39 17.08 -1.21
N LYS A 180 -4.24 18.06 -0.87
CA LYS A 180 -3.93 19.03 0.19
C LYS A 180 -3.98 18.44 1.59
N PHE A 181 -4.81 17.43 1.80
CA PHE A 181 -5.02 16.85 3.11
C PHE A 181 -4.86 15.33 3.08
N VAL A 182 -4.49 14.78 4.24
CA VAL A 182 -4.44 13.34 4.50
C VAL A 182 -5.36 13.04 5.69
N TYR A 183 -6.26 12.10 5.50
CA TYR A 183 -7.10 11.54 6.55
C TYR A 183 -6.40 10.35 7.18
N ILE A 184 -6.39 10.28 8.50
CA ILE A 184 -5.92 9.14 9.29
C ILE A 184 -7.05 8.70 10.21
N VAL A 185 -7.31 7.41 10.24
CA VAL A 185 -8.37 6.82 11.05
C VAL A 185 -7.80 6.32 12.38
N SER A 186 -8.42 6.71 13.49
CA SER A 186 -8.17 6.17 14.84
C SER A 186 -9.46 5.54 15.37
N GLN A 187 -9.63 4.23 15.13
CA GLN A 187 -10.89 3.53 15.32
C GLN A 187 -11.36 3.53 16.78
N THR A 188 -10.46 3.18 17.70
CA THR A 188 -10.74 3.08 19.14
C THR A 188 -10.97 4.47 19.76
N ALA A 189 -10.35 5.51 19.23
CA ALA A 189 -10.57 6.88 19.61
C ALA A 189 -11.86 7.50 19.03
N ASN A 190 -12.56 6.80 18.13
CA ASN A 190 -13.72 7.35 17.41
C ASN A 190 -13.41 8.67 16.68
N GLU A 191 -12.22 8.74 16.07
CA GLU A 191 -11.72 9.96 15.44
C GLU A 191 -11.13 9.71 14.05
N ILE A 192 -11.30 10.71 13.18
CA ILE A 192 -10.50 10.86 11.95
C ILE A 192 -9.71 12.14 12.09
N THR A 193 -8.39 12.04 12.13
CA THR A 193 -7.48 13.18 12.16
C THR A 193 -7.14 13.59 10.72
N VAL A 194 -7.25 14.90 10.43
CA VAL A 194 -6.94 15.47 9.11
C VAL A 194 -5.66 16.28 9.21
N TYR A 195 -4.68 15.91 8.41
CA TYR A 195 -3.39 16.61 8.31
C TYR A 195 -3.31 17.44 7.03
N ASN A 196 -2.61 18.57 7.09
CA ASN A 196 -2.09 19.20 5.89
C ASN A 196 -0.96 18.32 5.34
N SER A 197 -1.04 17.91 4.08
CA SER A 197 -0.11 16.95 3.49
C SER A 197 1.32 17.49 3.30
N TYR A 198 1.47 18.83 3.28
CA TYR A 198 2.77 19.49 3.05
C TYR A 198 3.44 19.95 4.36
N THR A 199 2.65 20.45 5.32
CA THR A 199 3.20 20.92 6.61
C THR A 199 3.20 19.84 7.68
N PHE A 200 2.44 18.76 7.47
CA PHE A 200 2.24 17.65 8.42
C PHE A 200 1.59 18.07 9.74
N GLU A 201 0.89 19.20 9.71
CA GLU A 201 0.16 19.73 10.88
C GLU A 201 -1.29 19.27 10.86
N VAL A 202 -1.85 19.03 12.04
CA VAL A 202 -3.26 18.73 12.20
C VAL A 202 -4.08 19.98 11.86
N VAL A 203 -5.00 19.85 10.90
CA VAL A 203 -5.91 20.94 10.51
C VAL A 203 -7.33 20.73 11.02
N LYS A 204 -7.71 19.47 11.28
CA LYS A 204 -9.04 19.14 11.80
C LYS A 204 -9.06 17.77 12.46
N ARG A 205 -9.95 17.62 13.45
CA ARG A 205 -10.35 16.35 14.04
C ARG A 205 -11.85 16.17 13.82
N ILE A 206 -12.25 14.99 13.35
CA ILE A 206 -13.64 14.68 13.03
C ILE A 206 -14.06 13.49 13.90
N THR A 207 -15.08 13.68 14.72
CA THR A 207 -15.67 12.57 15.49
C THR A 207 -16.42 11.64 14.53
N ALA A 208 -16.10 10.34 14.58
CA ALA A 208 -16.74 9.31 13.79
C ALA A 208 -16.86 8.05 14.63
N ASN A 209 -17.99 7.37 14.57
CA ASN A 209 -18.20 6.16 15.37
C ASN A 209 -17.44 4.98 14.74
N THR A 210 -16.43 4.45 15.45
CA THR A 210 -15.61 3.30 15.04
C THR A 210 -15.17 3.33 13.56
N PRO A 211 -14.54 4.44 13.10
CA PRO A 211 -14.17 4.54 11.69
C PRO A 211 -13.10 3.50 11.35
N SER A 212 -13.26 2.80 10.23
CA SER A 212 -12.30 1.76 9.81
C SER A 212 -11.41 2.20 8.66
N ALA A 213 -11.91 3.04 7.77
CA ALA A 213 -11.17 3.53 6.60
C ALA A 213 -11.80 4.79 6.01
N VAL A 214 -11.01 5.55 5.29
CA VAL A 214 -11.45 6.55 4.32
C VAL A 214 -10.94 6.11 2.95
N SER A 215 -11.75 6.20 1.90
CA SER A 215 -11.35 5.83 0.55
C SER A 215 -11.73 6.91 -0.45
N ASN A 216 -10.79 7.31 -1.29
CA ASN A 216 -11.01 8.23 -2.40
C ASN A 216 -10.92 7.48 -3.74
N VAL A 217 -12.03 6.83 -4.13
CA VAL A 217 -12.09 6.00 -5.32
C VAL A 217 -11.78 6.81 -6.60
N GLY A 218 -12.31 8.03 -6.71
CA GLY A 218 -12.06 8.89 -7.87
C GLY A 218 -10.58 9.23 -8.05
N LEU A 219 -9.88 9.54 -6.97
CA LEU A 219 -8.43 9.75 -7.01
C LEU A 219 -7.68 8.50 -7.48
N ARG A 220 -8.02 7.34 -6.93
CA ARG A 220 -7.33 6.09 -7.26
C ARG A 220 -7.50 5.68 -8.73
N ILE A 221 -8.69 5.87 -9.30
CA ILE A 221 -8.94 5.59 -10.71
C ILE A 221 -8.05 6.46 -11.62
N GLU A 222 -7.98 7.77 -11.35
CA GLU A 222 -7.12 8.68 -12.11
C GLU A 222 -5.63 8.38 -11.95
N GLU A 223 -5.19 8.03 -10.74
CA GLU A 223 -3.79 7.65 -10.47
C GLU A 223 -3.35 6.41 -11.25
N LEU A 224 -4.28 5.51 -11.54
CA LEU A 224 -4.03 4.33 -12.39
C LEU A 224 -4.03 4.66 -13.88
N GLY A 225 -4.52 5.84 -14.27
CA GLY A 225 -4.65 6.24 -15.67
C GLY A 225 -5.82 5.56 -16.39
N LEU A 226 -6.87 5.24 -15.63
CA LEU A 226 -8.11 4.59 -16.10
C LEU A 226 -9.23 5.62 -16.30
#